data_49a1c952cc8f33e502e2a26ff6119696
#
_entry.id   49a1c952cc8f33e502e2a26ff6119696
#
_cell.length_a   1.000
_cell.length_b   1.000
_cell.length_c   1.000
_cell.angle_alpha   90.00
_cell.angle_beta   90.00
_cell.angle_gamma   90.00
#
_symmetry.space_group_name_H-M   'P 1'
#
loop_
_entity.id
_entity.type
_entity.pdbx_description
1 polymer ?
#
loop_
_entity_poly.entity_id
_entity_poly.type
_entity_poly.pdbx_seq_one_letter_code
_entity_poly.pdbx_strand_id
1 'polypeptide(L)'
;MKLESALKKIRNRAKAVNREVVIDQRDHHNNGRPKVYVHFKDSEQLLSFWTNSDGSISSPHVKRASEESDPHTDYFPGCFFDNITQALNHMAPLPPKYSVGSLVRFKDNKRNNRWKLAGKVALVIQAEAGGNYKLQYDGVDERYNPFFAQRDIELVS
;
A
#
# COMPACT_ATOMS: atom_id res chain seq x y z
N MET A 1 2.31 -16.28 4.47
CA MET A 1 3.65 -15.60 4.46
C MET A 1 4.33 -15.89 5.79
N LYS A 2 5.62 -16.17 5.80
CA LYS A 2 6.40 -16.37 7.04
C LYS A 2 6.68 -15.03 7.72
N LEU A 3 6.82 -15.04 9.06
CA LEU A 3 7.07 -13.84 9.88
C LEU A 3 8.29 -13.05 9.40
N GLU A 4 9.43 -13.70 9.21
CA GLU A 4 10.66 -13.02 8.75
C GLU A 4 10.48 -12.26 7.44
N SER A 5 9.76 -12.87 6.47
CA SER A 5 9.45 -12.24 5.20
C SER A 5 8.54 -11.01 5.37
N ALA A 6 7.59 -11.08 6.31
CA ALA A 6 6.73 -9.95 6.65
C ALA A 6 7.54 -8.81 7.28
N LEU A 7 8.38 -9.11 8.26
CA LEU A 7 9.25 -8.12 8.93
C LEU A 7 10.24 -7.46 7.94
N LYS A 8 10.81 -8.25 7.02
CA LYS A 8 11.68 -7.71 5.96
C LYS A 8 10.93 -6.73 5.06
N LYS A 9 9.69 -7.07 4.64
CA LYS A 9 8.85 -6.16 3.83
C LYS A 9 8.52 -4.87 4.56
N ILE A 10 8.21 -4.94 5.86
CA ILE A 10 7.91 -3.77 6.70
C ILE A 10 9.13 -2.84 6.79
N ARG A 11 10.32 -3.38 7.11
CA ARG A 11 11.56 -2.61 7.18
C ARG A 11 11.95 -1.98 5.85
N ASN A 12 11.78 -2.72 4.74
CA ASN A 12 12.04 -2.19 3.41
C ASN A 12 11.07 -1.06 3.04
N ARG A 13 9.79 -1.19 3.42
CA ARG A 13 8.81 -0.12 3.21
C ARG A 13 9.19 1.13 4.02
N ALA A 14 9.56 0.98 5.29
CA ALA A 14 9.99 2.09 6.14
C ALA A 14 11.16 2.86 5.49
N LYS A 15 12.17 2.16 5.00
CA LYS A 15 13.29 2.76 4.26
C LYS A 15 12.82 3.49 2.99
N ALA A 16 11.95 2.86 2.19
CA ALA A 16 11.48 3.42 0.93
C ALA A 16 10.63 4.69 1.09
N VAL A 17 9.93 4.84 2.22
CA VAL A 17 9.15 6.04 2.53
C VAL A 17 9.89 7.00 3.47
N ASN A 18 11.16 6.71 3.81
CA ASN A 18 12.00 7.48 4.73
C ASN A 18 11.32 7.74 6.09
N ARG A 19 10.75 6.69 6.69
CA ARG A 19 10.05 6.77 7.98
C ARG A 19 10.64 5.77 8.96
N GLU A 20 10.72 6.16 10.22
CA GLU A 20 11.09 5.27 11.31
C GLU A 20 9.93 4.32 11.62
N VAL A 21 10.24 3.04 11.86
CA VAL A 21 9.27 2.02 12.21
C VAL A 21 9.65 1.35 13.53
N VAL A 22 8.67 1.24 14.42
CA VAL A 22 8.76 0.46 15.64
C VAL A 22 8.01 -0.85 15.43
N ILE A 23 8.66 -1.96 15.75
CA ILE A 23 8.10 -3.31 15.67
C ILE A 23 8.17 -3.90 17.08
N ASP A 24 7.03 -4.21 17.65
CA ASP A 24 6.88 -4.80 18.98
C ASP A 24 6.20 -6.16 18.86
N GLN A 25 6.74 -7.16 19.50
CA GLN A 25 6.18 -8.50 19.54
C GLN A 25 5.81 -8.83 21.00
N ARG A 26 4.54 -9.14 21.23
CA ARG A 26 4.02 -9.44 22.56
C ARG A 26 3.40 -10.83 22.58
N ASP A 27 3.71 -11.57 23.64
CA ASP A 27 3.02 -12.82 23.93
C ASP A 27 1.65 -12.49 24.54
N HIS A 28 0.61 -13.05 23.95
CA HIS A 28 -0.75 -12.90 24.48
C HIS A 28 -1.08 -14.05 25.43
N HIS A 29 -1.36 -13.74 26.69
CA HIS A 29 -1.63 -14.70 27.75
C HIS A 29 -2.81 -15.64 27.49
N ASN A 30 -3.78 -15.25 26.62
CA ASN A 30 -5.03 -16.00 26.43
C ASN A 30 -4.95 -17.15 25.40
N ASN A 31 -3.97 -17.17 24.51
CA ASN A 31 -3.88 -18.20 23.47
C ASN A 31 -2.45 -18.63 23.09
N GLY A 32 -1.44 -18.14 23.80
CA GLY A 32 -0.03 -18.51 23.58
C GLY A 32 0.54 -18.12 22.20
N ARG A 33 -0.20 -17.32 21.42
CA ARG A 33 0.26 -16.87 20.10
C ARG A 33 0.88 -15.48 20.19
N PRO A 34 2.12 -15.30 19.72
CA PRO A 34 2.72 -13.97 19.64
C PRO A 34 1.94 -13.06 18.68
N LYS A 35 1.70 -11.83 19.08
CA LYS A 35 1.13 -10.79 18.25
C LYS A 35 2.17 -9.74 17.95
N VAL A 36 2.30 -9.38 16.70
CA VAL A 36 3.22 -8.35 16.22
C VAL A 36 2.43 -7.06 16.02
N TYR A 37 2.98 -5.98 16.54
CA TYR A 37 2.49 -4.62 16.37
C TYR A 37 3.53 -3.81 15.61
N VAL A 38 3.10 -3.05 14.62
CA VAL A 38 3.96 -2.23 13.79
C VAL A 38 3.42 -0.81 13.75
N HIS A 39 4.25 0.14 14.12
CA HIS A 39 3.92 1.55 14.17
C HIS A 39 4.96 2.36 13.42
N PHE A 40 4.54 3.16 12.44
CA PHE A 40 5.38 4.19 11.84
C PHE A 40 5.32 5.44 12.70
N LYS A 41 6.46 6.00 13.10
CA LYS A 41 6.58 7.03 14.16
C LYS A 41 5.66 8.24 13.94
N ASP A 42 5.42 8.63 12.69
CA ASP A 42 4.59 9.80 12.32
C ASP A 42 3.18 9.40 11.87
N SER A 43 2.68 8.23 12.27
CA SER A 43 1.37 7.74 11.89
C SER A 43 0.52 7.43 13.10
N GLU A 44 -0.75 7.80 13.05
CA GLU A 44 -1.75 7.36 14.01
C GLU A 44 -2.21 5.91 13.74
N GLN A 45 -1.73 5.27 12.67
CA GLN A 45 -2.14 3.93 12.29
C GLN A 45 -1.23 2.88 12.92
N LEU A 46 -1.85 1.82 13.41
CA LEU A 46 -1.22 0.64 14.00
C LEU A 46 -1.55 -0.58 13.16
N LEU A 47 -0.52 -1.24 12.63
CA LEU A 47 -0.64 -2.54 11.97
C LEU A 47 -0.42 -3.64 13.00
N SER A 48 -1.25 -4.66 13.00
CA SER A 48 -1.04 -5.85 13.84
C SER A 48 -1.38 -7.14 13.08
N PHE A 49 -0.75 -8.23 13.48
CA PHE A 49 -1.03 -9.59 12.99
C PHE A 49 -0.53 -10.63 13.99
N TRP A 50 -1.14 -11.81 13.96
CA TRP A 50 -0.73 -12.94 14.79
C TRP A 50 0.33 -13.79 14.09
N THR A 51 1.19 -14.40 14.85
CA THR A 51 2.10 -15.46 14.37
C THR A 51 1.48 -16.81 14.68
N ASN A 52 1.31 -17.65 13.65
CA ASN A 52 0.82 -19.01 13.79
C ASN A 52 1.94 -19.95 14.24
N SER A 53 1.58 -21.13 14.75
CA SER A 53 2.53 -22.15 15.21
C SER A 53 3.48 -22.65 14.11
N ASP A 54 3.08 -22.58 12.84
CA ASP A 54 3.91 -22.91 11.68
C ASP A 54 4.85 -21.78 11.25
N GLY A 55 4.88 -20.65 11.99
CA GLY A 55 5.66 -19.46 11.69
C GLY A 55 5.07 -18.59 10.56
N SER A 56 3.85 -18.89 10.08
CA SER A 56 3.13 -17.99 9.18
C SER A 56 2.45 -16.86 9.95
N ILE A 57 2.01 -15.82 9.25
CA ILE A 57 1.25 -14.71 9.84
C ILE A 57 -0.23 -14.81 9.45
N SER A 58 -1.10 -14.29 10.34
CA SER A 58 -2.52 -14.10 10.05
C SER A 58 -2.74 -12.94 9.08
N SER A 59 -3.99 -12.71 8.69
CA SER A 59 -4.39 -11.51 7.97
C SER A 59 -4.00 -10.26 8.76
N PRO A 60 -3.31 -9.29 8.13
CA PRO A 60 -2.92 -8.05 8.77
C PRO A 60 -4.14 -7.19 9.05
N HIS A 61 -4.15 -6.54 10.20
CA HIS A 61 -5.18 -5.62 10.64
C HIS A 61 -4.57 -4.25 10.87
N VAL A 62 -5.15 -3.20 10.29
CA VAL A 62 -4.75 -1.81 10.47
C VAL A 62 -5.90 -1.05 11.11
N LYS A 63 -5.60 -0.36 12.22
CA LYS A 63 -6.53 0.52 12.93
C LYS A 63 -5.84 1.82 13.33
N ARG A 64 -6.57 2.82 13.79
CA ARG A 64 -5.98 3.95 14.51
C ARG A 64 -5.49 3.51 15.88
N ALA A 65 -4.36 4.03 16.33
CA ALA A 65 -3.78 3.66 17.63
C ALA A 65 -4.69 4.04 18.80
N SER A 66 -5.48 5.12 18.64
CA SER A 66 -6.45 5.60 19.62
C SER A 66 -7.77 4.79 19.68
N GLU A 67 -8.02 3.91 18.70
CA GLU A 67 -9.25 3.11 18.65
C GLU A 67 -9.09 1.84 19.49
N GLU A 68 -9.96 1.68 20.47
CA GLU A 68 -10.05 0.47 21.29
C GLU A 68 -11.16 -0.44 20.76
N SER A 69 -10.95 -1.75 20.89
CA SER A 69 -12.01 -2.73 20.63
C SER A 69 -13.01 -2.71 21.77
N ASP A 70 -14.30 -2.66 21.48
CA ASP A 70 -15.34 -2.80 22.48
C ASP A 70 -15.66 -4.29 22.69
N PRO A 71 -15.32 -4.88 23.83
CA PRO A 71 -15.57 -6.29 24.10
C PRO A 71 -17.06 -6.64 24.21
N HIS A 72 -17.94 -5.65 24.34
CA HIS A 72 -19.39 -5.85 24.49
C HIS A 72 -20.17 -5.80 23.18
N THR A 73 -19.58 -5.26 22.11
CA THR A 73 -20.29 -5.04 20.83
C THR A 73 -19.70 -5.79 19.65
N ASP A 74 -18.72 -6.67 19.85
CA ASP A 74 -17.94 -7.31 18.75
C ASP A 74 -17.39 -6.30 17.72
N TYR A 75 -17.25 -5.04 18.13
CA TYR A 75 -16.73 -3.99 17.27
C TYR A 75 -15.21 -4.09 17.19
N PHE A 76 -14.71 -4.38 15.98
CA PHE A 76 -13.29 -4.37 15.66
C PHE A 76 -12.98 -3.17 14.76
N PRO A 77 -12.47 -2.06 15.33
CA PRO A 77 -12.14 -0.89 14.53
C PRO A 77 -11.00 -1.20 13.56
N GLY A 78 -11.07 -0.59 12.38
CA GLY A 78 -10.04 -0.71 11.35
C GLY A 78 -10.39 -1.67 10.23
N CYS A 79 -9.39 -2.00 9.43
CA CYS A 79 -9.52 -2.83 8.23
C CYS A 79 -8.60 -4.04 8.28
N PHE A 80 -9.12 -5.20 7.87
CA PHE A 80 -8.32 -6.38 7.58
C PHE A 80 -7.85 -6.37 6.13
N PHE A 81 -6.65 -6.85 5.89
CA PHE A 81 -6.05 -6.96 4.58
C PHE A 81 -5.66 -8.41 4.28
N ASP A 82 -5.70 -8.81 3.02
CA ASP A 82 -5.32 -10.18 2.61
C ASP A 82 -3.83 -10.46 2.85
N ASN A 83 -3.01 -9.42 2.81
CA ASN A 83 -1.56 -9.57 2.98
C ASN A 83 -0.87 -8.26 3.45
N ILE A 84 0.37 -8.42 3.94
CA ILE A 84 1.21 -7.30 4.42
C ILE A 84 1.42 -6.21 3.37
N THR A 85 1.53 -6.55 2.09
CA THR A 85 1.77 -5.54 1.04
C THR A 85 0.58 -4.59 0.90
N GLN A 86 -0.65 -5.13 0.94
CA GLN A 86 -1.87 -4.30 0.91
C GLN A 86 -1.97 -3.40 2.14
N ALA A 87 -1.72 -3.94 3.34
CA ALA A 87 -1.71 -3.16 4.58
C ALA A 87 -0.67 -2.03 4.53
N LEU A 88 0.55 -2.31 4.05
CA LEU A 88 1.59 -1.30 3.90
C LEU A 88 1.27 -0.26 2.81
N ASN A 89 0.58 -0.63 1.74
CA ASN A 89 0.11 0.33 0.75
C ASN A 89 -0.93 1.30 1.33
N HIS A 90 -1.70 0.83 2.30
CA HIS A 90 -2.68 1.66 3.00
C HIS A 90 -2.01 2.62 4.01
N MET A 91 -1.12 2.12 4.89
CA MET A 91 -0.53 2.94 5.99
C MET A 91 0.67 3.77 5.57
N ALA A 92 1.48 3.29 4.63
CA ALA A 92 2.73 3.90 4.20
C ALA A 92 2.89 3.75 2.69
N PRO A 93 2.03 4.39 1.90
CA PRO A 93 2.07 4.30 0.45
C PRO A 93 3.42 4.81 -0.07
N LEU A 94 3.96 4.12 -1.09
CA LEU A 94 5.19 4.56 -1.73
C LEU A 94 4.98 5.91 -2.41
N PRO A 95 6.00 6.81 -2.41
CA PRO A 95 5.93 8.03 -3.18
C PRO A 95 5.75 7.70 -4.67
N PRO A 96 5.12 8.59 -5.44
CA PRO A 96 4.96 8.39 -6.87
C PRO A 96 6.33 8.36 -7.56
N LYS A 97 6.51 7.42 -8.49
CA LYS A 97 7.76 7.26 -9.25
C LYS A 97 7.97 8.41 -10.25
N TYR A 98 6.89 8.95 -10.78
CA TYR A 98 6.90 10.02 -11.79
C TYR A 98 6.31 11.29 -11.18
N SER A 99 6.99 12.42 -11.36
CA SER A 99 6.53 13.73 -10.89
C SER A 99 5.48 14.33 -11.83
N VAL A 100 4.66 15.23 -11.32
CA VAL A 100 3.83 16.10 -12.17
C VAL A 100 4.74 16.85 -13.15
N GLY A 101 4.34 16.91 -14.42
CA GLY A 101 5.14 17.46 -15.51
C GLY A 101 6.02 16.45 -16.24
N SER A 102 6.14 15.20 -15.73
CA SER A 102 6.87 14.14 -16.44
C SER A 102 6.12 13.70 -17.69
N LEU A 103 6.86 13.45 -18.77
CA LEU A 103 6.33 12.74 -19.95
C LEU A 103 6.44 11.25 -19.76
N VAL A 104 5.33 10.55 -19.94
CA VAL A 104 5.24 9.09 -19.85
C VAL A 104 4.64 8.52 -21.11
N ARG A 105 4.91 7.25 -21.38
CA ARG A 105 4.32 6.48 -22.48
C ARG A 105 3.45 5.37 -21.90
N PHE A 106 2.29 5.15 -22.49
CA PHE A 106 1.48 3.97 -22.19
C PHE A 106 2.19 2.71 -22.70
N LYS A 107 2.42 1.77 -21.81
CA LYS A 107 3.03 0.48 -22.16
C LYS A 107 2.08 -0.35 -23.04
N ASP A 108 2.68 -1.22 -23.83
CA ASP A 108 1.94 -2.26 -24.54
C ASP A 108 1.47 -3.34 -23.55
N ASN A 109 0.23 -3.27 -23.14
CA ASN A 109 -0.41 -4.24 -22.28
C ASN A 109 -1.92 -4.36 -22.61
N LYS A 110 -2.54 -5.43 -22.12
CA LYS A 110 -3.95 -5.75 -22.41
C LYS A 110 -4.91 -4.59 -22.11
N ARG A 111 -4.69 -3.84 -21.00
CA ARG A 111 -5.52 -2.70 -20.61
C ARG A 111 -5.39 -1.54 -21.58
N ASN A 112 -4.15 -1.12 -21.85
CA ASN A 112 -3.86 0.01 -22.72
C ASN A 112 -4.26 -0.30 -24.18
N ASN A 113 -4.08 -1.53 -24.63
CA ASN A 113 -4.52 -1.98 -25.94
C ASN A 113 -6.04 -1.94 -26.09
N ARG A 114 -6.79 -2.38 -25.06
CA ARG A 114 -8.25 -2.29 -25.06
C ARG A 114 -8.75 -0.84 -25.22
N TRP A 115 -8.01 0.11 -24.68
CA TRP A 115 -8.35 1.53 -24.72
C TRP A 115 -7.65 2.28 -25.85
N LYS A 116 -6.90 1.58 -26.72
CA LYS A 116 -6.12 2.15 -27.83
C LYS A 116 -5.12 3.21 -27.38
N LEU A 117 -4.51 3.02 -26.22
CA LEU A 117 -3.56 3.94 -25.59
C LEU A 117 -2.10 3.48 -25.76
N ALA A 118 -1.85 2.19 -25.99
CA ALA A 118 -0.49 1.65 -26.11
C ALA A 118 0.39 2.49 -27.06
N GLY A 119 1.56 2.86 -26.58
CA GLY A 119 2.52 3.70 -27.32
C GLY A 119 2.26 5.20 -27.29
N LYS A 120 1.04 5.66 -26.93
CA LYS A 120 0.76 7.10 -26.81
C LYS A 120 1.58 7.73 -25.68
N VAL A 121 2.00 8.98 -25.89
CA VAL A 121 2.68 9.80 -24.89
C VAL A 121 1.66 10.63 -24.12
N ALA A 122 1.90 10.82 -22.86
CA ALA A 122 1.05 11.59 -21.96
C ALA A 122 1.87 12.42 -20.98
N LEU A 123 1.30 13.52 -20.51
CA LEU A 123 1.85 14.36 -19.46
C LEU A 123 1.23 13.95 -18.12
N VAL A 124 2.04 13.75 -17.09
CA VAL A 124 1.57 13.55 -15.72
C VAL A 124 1.04 14.88 -15.17
N ILE A 125 -0.27 14.95 -14.93
CA ILE A 125 -0.93 16.16 -14.38
C ILE A 125 -1.28 16.02 -12.90
N GLN A 126 -1.36 14.79 -12.39
CA GLN A 126 -1.51 14.48 -10.96
C GLN A 126 -0.81 13.17 -10.66
N ALA A 127 -0.13 13.12 -9.53
CA ALA A 127 0.56 11.93 -9.04
C ALA A 127 0.17 11.68 -7.58
N GLU A 128 -0.30 10.47 -7.28
CA GLU A 128 -0.71 10.08 -5.94
C GLU A 128 0.28 9.08 -5.34
N ALA A 129 0.43 9.15 -4.03
CA ALA A 129 1.15 8.12 -3.30
C ALA A 129 0.52 6.74 -3.58
N GLY A 130 1.38 5.71 -3.73
CA GLY A 130 0.94 4.38 -4.16
C GLY A 130 1.02 4.16 -5.67
N GLY A 131 1.41 5.19 -6.45
CA GLY A 131 1.71 5.05 -7.88
C GLY A 131 0.49 5.07 -8.79
N ASN A 132 -0.49 5.90 -8.47
CA ASN A 132 -1.61 6.23 -9.35
C ASN A 132 -1.39 7.62 -9.97
N TYR A 133 -1.70 7.76 -11.25
CA TYR A 133 -1.42 8.96 -12.04
C TYR A 133 -2.64 9.39 -12.84
N LYS A 134 -2.91 10.69 -12.83
CA LYS A 134 -3.82 11.30 -13.80
C LYS A 134 -2.99 11.86 -14.96
N LEU A 135 -3.40 11.56 -16.19
CA LEU A 135 -2.61 11.82 -17.38
C LEU A 135 -3.37 12.70 -18.36
N GLN A 136 -2.68 13.67 -18.96
CA GLN A 136 -3.15 14.43 -20.10
C GLN A 136 -2.55 13.83 -21.36
N TYR A 137 -3.40 13.40 -22.32
CA TYR A 137 -2.99 12.81 -23.59
C TYR A 137 -4.00 13.18 -24.70
N ASP A 138 -3.60 13.01 -25.96
CA ASP A 138 -4.47 13.29 -27.09
C ASP A 138 -5.69 12.33 -27.11
N GLY A 139 -6.89 12.93 -27.18
CA GLY A 139 -8.15 12.22 -27.13
C GLY A 139 -8.65 11.86 -25.72
N VAL A 140 -8.07 12.47 -24.66
CA VAL A 140 -8.62 12.33 -23.31
C VAL A 140 -9.95 13.09 -23.20
N ASP A 141 -10.98 12.41 -22.65
CA ASP A 141 -12.23 13.09 -22.25
C ASP A 141 -12.01 13.69 -20.86
N GLU A 142 -12.01 15.01 -20.76
CA GLU A 142 -11.80 15.72 -19.48
C GLU A 142 -12.87 15.37 -18.43
N ARG A 143 -14.07 14.99 -18.86
CA ARG A 143 -15.16 14.56 -17.97
C ARG A 143 -14.95 13.18 -17.41
N TYR A 144 -14.15 12.36 -18.09
CA TYR A 144 -13.80 11.01 -17.68
C TYR A 144 -12.30 10.74 -17.89
N ASN A 145 -11.48 11.24 -16.97
CA ASN A 145 -10.05 11.02 -16.97
C ASN A 145 -9.67 10.09 -15.80
N PRO A 146 -9.57 8.79 -16.02
CA PRO A 146 -9.29 7.82 -14.97
C PRO A 146 -7.84 7.90 -14.51
N PHE A 147 -7.57 7.37 -13.31
CA PHE A 147 -6.22 7.14 -12.84
C PHE A 147 -5.60 5.91 -13.52
N PHE A 148 -4.33 6.03 -13.86
CA PHE A 148 -3.50 4.96 -14.41
C PHE A 148 -2.47 4.52 -13.37
N ALA A 149 -2.29 3.21 -13.24
CA ALA A 149 -1.29 2.66 -12.32
C ALA A 149 0.12 2.77 -12.93
N GLN A 150 1.13 2.90 -12.07
CA GLN A 150 2.54 2.95 -12.47
C GLN A 150 2.96 1.80 -13.41
N ARG A 151 2.36 0.62 -13.23
CA ARG A 151 2.65 -0.55 -14.09
C ARG A 151 2.20 -0.38 -15.54
N ASP A 152 1.25 0.52 -15.81
CA ASP A 152 0.64 0.74 -17.13
C ASP A 152 1.40 1.80 -17.95
N ILE A 153 2.37 2.49 -17.34
CA ILE A 153 3.13 3.59 -17.95
C ILE A 153 4.63 3.45 -17.70
N GLU A 154 5.43 4.13 -18.52
CA GLU A 154 6.88 4.23 -18.38
C GLU A 154 7.34 5.65 -18.73
N LEU A 155 8.50 6.06 -18.20
CA LEU A 155 9.07 7.37 -18.51
C LEU A 155 9.48 7.41 -20.00
N VAL A 156 9.19 8.52 -20.67
CA VAL A 156 9.77 8.77 -22.01
C VAL A 156 11.22 9.21 -21.80
N SER A 157 12.12 8.38 -22.29
CA SER A 157 13.57 8.66 -22.30
C SER A 157 13.94 9.54 -23.49
#